data_d70f7ce3af0485d5f41885c72123acee
#
_entry.id   d70f7ce3af0485d5f41885c72123acee
#
_cell.length_a   1.000
_cell.length_b   1.000
_cell.length_c   1.000
_cell.angle_alpha   90.00
_cell.angle_beta   90.00
_cell.angle_gamma   90.00
#
_symmetry.space_group_name_H-M   'P 1'
#
loop_
_entity.id
_entity.type
_entity.pdbx_description
1 polymer ?
#
loop_
_entity_poly.entity_id
_entity_poly.type
_entity_poly.pdbx_seq_one_letter_code
_entity_poly.pdbx_strand_id
1 'polypeptide(L)'
;EELERRAADTRIVRNAKKIASVRANAAFIRELKASHGGCGAFLAAWPEDDIVGLWDELKRRGARLGGNTGPFFLRFVGKDTFMLSGDVVKALIRQKVVDKAPTGRKALAAVQHAFNAWRAESGRTLAEISRTLACSVG
;
A
#
# COMPACT_ATOMS: atom_id res chain seq x y z
N GLU A 1 4.70 14.48 -26.91
CA GLU A 1 4.07 14.07 -28.17
C GLU A 1 3.22 12.79 -28.02
N GLU A 2 3.78 11.61 -27.67
CA GLU A 2 3.00 10.38 -27.44
C GLU A 2 2.04 10.51 -26.25
N LEU A 3 2.47 11.10 -25.13
CA LEU A 3 1.63 11.34 -23.95
C LEU A 3 0.50 12.33 -24.25
N GLU A 4 0.76 13.36 -25.01
CA GLU A 4 -0.24 14.35 -25.43
C GLU A 4 -1.28 13.72 -26.36
N ARG A 5 -0.84 12.90 -27.31
CA ARG A 5 -1.72 12.14 -28.20
C ARG A 5 -2.63 11.22 -27.41
N ARG A 6 -2.12 10.50 -26.41
CA ARG A 6 -2.93 9.65 -25.53
C ARG A 6 -3.87 10.45 -24.63
N ALA A 7 -3.48 11.63 -24.18
CA ALA A 7 -4.35 12.50 -23.40
C ALA A 7 -5.54 13.03 -24.20
N ALA A 8 -5.44 13.07 -25.53
CA ALA A 8 -6.52 13.46 -26.43
C ALA A 8 -7.41 12.28 -26.88
N ASP A 9 -6.99 11.03 -26.64
CA ASP A 9 -7.73 9.83 -27.05
C ASP A 9 -9.03 9.67 -26.24
N THR A 10 -10.17 9.70 -26.91
CA THR A 10 -11.50 9.59 -26.30
C THR A 10 -11.88 8.18 -25.85
N ARG A 11 -11.12 7.15 -26.27
CA ARG A 11 -11.34 5.75 -25.90
C ARG A 11 -10.80 5.38 -24.51
N ILE A 12 -10.01 6.26 -23.91
CA ILE A 12 -9.43 6.08 -22.58
C ILE A 12 -9.78 7.24 -21.66
N VAL A 13 -9.63 7.06 -20.35
CA VAL A 13 -9.81 8.13 -19.38
C VAL A 13 -8.80 9.25 -19.64
N ARG A 14 -9.27 10.41 -20.07
CA ARG A 14 -8.48 11.60 -20.41
C ARG A 14 -7.97 12.31 -19.16
N ASN A 15 -6.97 11.72 -18.52
CA ASN A 15 -6.31 12.31 -17.36
C ASN A 15 -4.79 12.23 -17.55
N ALA A 16 -4.20 13.34 -17.96
CA ALA A 16 -2.77 13.42 -18.25
C ALA A 16 -1.87 12.92 -17.11
N LYS A 17 -2.23 13.21 -15.86
CA LYS A 17 -1.48 12.73 -14.68
C LYS A 17 -1.56 11.21 -14.52
N LYS A 18 -2.71 10.60 -14.80
CA LYS A 18 -2.85 9.13 -14.79
C LYS A 18 -2.06 8.49 -15.92
N ILE A 19 -2.12 9.05 -17.11
CA ILE A 19 -1.37 8.56 -18.28
C ILE A 19 0.13 8.67 -18.04
N ALA A 20 0.61 9.79 -17.52
CA ALA A 20 2.02 9.96 -17.17
C ALA A 20 2.49 8.96 -16.10
N SER A 21 1.63 8.62 -15.13
CA SER A 21 1.97 7.66 -14.08
C SER A 21 2.20 6.25 -14.61
N VAL A 22 1.56 5.86 -15.70
CA VAL A 22 1.79 4.55 -16.35
C VAL A 22 3.24 4.43 -16.83
N ARG A 23 3.76 5.48 -17.48
CA ARG A 23 5.16 5.51 -17.95
C ARG A 23 6.15 5.47 -16.78
N ALA A 24 5.90 6.25 -15.73
CA ALA A 24 6.75 6.29 -14.55
C ALA A 24 6.76 4.94 -13.82
N ASN A 25 5.61 4.31 -13.65
CA ASN A 25 5.51 3.00 -13.02
C ASN A 25 6.12 1.88 -13.88
N ALA A 26 6.01 1.96 -15.20
CA ALA A 26 6.69 1.02 -16.10
C ALA A 26 8.22 1.13 -15.98
N ALA A 27 8.76 2.34 -15.86
CA ALA A 27 10.19 2.55 -15.60
C ALA A 27 10.61 1.96 -14.26
N PHE A 28 9.83 2.17 -13.21
CA PHE A 28 10.07 1.60 -11.88
C PHE A 28 10.07 0.06 -11.91
N ILE A 29 9.10 -0.56 -12.58
CA ILE A 29 9.05 -2.02 -12.73
C ILE A 29 10.27 -2.57 -13.48
N ARG A 30 10.73 -1.87 -14.52
CA ARG A 30 11.95 -2.23 -15.25
C ARG A 30 13.20 -2.15 -14.39
N GLU A 31 13.29 -1.12 -13.55
CA GLU A 31 14.37 -0.99 -12.56
C GLU A 31 14.35 -2.15 -11.55
N LEU A 32 13.19 -2.53 -11.03
CA LEU A 32 13.05 -3.68 -10.15
C LEU A 32 13.43 -4.99 -10.83
N LYS A 33 13.15 -5.13 -12.12
CA LYS A 33 13.58 -6.30 -12.90
C LYS A 33 15.09 -6.39 -12.98
N ALA A 34 15.77 -5.26 -13.21
CA ALA A 34 17.23 -5.21 -13.30
C ALA A 34 17.93 -5.45 -11.95
N SER A 35 17.37 -4.92 -10.85
CA SER A 35 18.02 -4.94 -9.52
C SER A 35 17.60 -6.13 -8.65
N HIS A 36 16.39 -6.67 -8.81
CA HIS A 36 15.81 -7.69 -7.93
C HIS A 36 15.26 -8.91 -8.68
N GLY A 37 15.46 -9.02 -9.98
CA GLY A 37 14.91 -10.10 -10.77
C GLY A 37 13.43 -9.96 -11.14
N GLY A 38 12.76 -8.90 -10.70
CA GLY A 38 11.38 -8.58 -11.02
C GLY A 38 10.60 -7.95 -9.87
N CYS A 39 9.48 -7.34 -10.19
CA CYS A 39 8.57 -6.74 -9.20
C CYS A 39 8.05 -7.78 -8.20
N GLY A 40 7.67 -8.97 -8.68
CA GLY A 40 7.20 -10.05 -7.81
C GLY A 40 8.26 -10.51 -6.81
N ALA A 41 9.51 -10.70 -7.25
CA ALA A 41 10.63 -11.07 -6.40
C ALA A 41 10.92 -9.98 -5.34
N PHE A 42 10.90 -8.72 -5.75
CA PHE A 42 11.06 -7.58 -4.84
C PHE A 42 9.98 -7.55 -3.75
N LEU A 43 8.72 -7.70 -4.13
CA LEU A 43 7.60 -7.70 -3.18
C LEU A 43 7.63 -8.92 -2.25
N ALA A 44 7.93 -10.10 -2.78
CA ALA A 44 8.02 -11.34 -2.01
C ALA A 44 9.15 -11.31 -0.97
N ALA A 45 10.28 -10.68 -1.31
CA ALA A 45 11.42 -10.55 -0.41
C ALA A 45 11.23 -9.51 0.69
N TRP A 46 10.27 -8.58 0.54
CA TRP A 46 10.03 -7.56 1.56
C TRP A 46 9.42 -8.18 2.82
N PRO A 47 9.97 -7.93 4.02
CA PRO A 47 9.48 -8.52 5.25
C PRO A 47 8.05 -8.04 5.59
N GLU A 48 7.19 -8.96 6.01
CA GLU A 48 5.79 -8.66 6.34
C GLU A 48 5.63 -7.89 7.66
N ASP A 49 6.64 -7.92 8.51
CA ASP A 49 6.70 -7.14 9.75
C ASP A 49 7.07 -5.66 9.54
N ASP A 50 7.39 -5.28 8.30
CA ASP A 50 7.66 -3.90 7.88
C ASP A 50 6.86 -3.50 6.62
N ILE A 51 5.59 -3.82 6.58
CA ILE A 51 4.74 -3.50 5.41
C ILE A 51 4.58 -2.00 5.20
N VAL A 52 4.64 -1.20 6.27
CA VAL A 52 4.63 0.26 6.20
C VAL A 52 5.86 0.79 5.46
N GLY A 53 7.02 0.17 5.64
CA GLY A 53 8.23 0.48 4.88
C GLY A 53 8.04 0.23 3.39
N LEU A 54 7.34 -0.85 3.02
CA LEU A 54 7.00 -1.13 1.62
C LEU A 54 6.05 -0.08 1.04
N TRP A 55 5.07 0.40 1.82
CA TRP A 55 4.20 1.49 1.36
C TRP A 55 4.99 2.77 1.09
N ASP A 56 5.95 3.11 1.96
CA ASP A 56 6.82 4.27 1.77
C ASP A 56 7.69 4.13 0.52
N GLU A 57 8.25 2.95 0.31
CA GLU A 57 9.03 2.62 -0.89
C GLU A 57 8.22 2.78 -2.18
N LEU A 58 7.00 2.21 -2.21
CA LEU A 58 6.09 2.34 -3.35
C LEU A 58 5.68 3.80 -3.61
N LYS A 59 5.39 4.56 -2.54
CA LYS A 59 5.06 5.99 -2.62
C LYS A 59 6.22 6.81 -3.17
N ARG A 60 7.43 6.52 -2.73
CA ARG A 60 8.64 7.28 -3.08
C ARG A 60 9.14 6.97 -4.48
N ARG A 61 9.12 5.71 -4.90
CA ARG A 61 9.68 5.24 -6.19
C ARG A 61 8.62 5.09 -7.27
N GLY A 62 7.39 4.77 -6.91
CA GLY A 62 6.28 4.69 -7.84
C GLY A 62 5.58 6.03 -8.04
N ALA A 63 4.72 6.09 -9.05
CA ALA A 63 3.87 7.24 -9.32
C ALA A 63 2.42 6.94 -8.91
N ARG A 64 1.81 7.81 -8.09
CA ARG A 64 0.44 7.67 -7.60
C ARG A 64 0.16 6.40 -6.77
N LEU A 65 1.19 5.88 -6.08
CA LEU A 65 1.10 4.71 -5.20
C LEU A 65 1.08 5.09 -3.70
N GLY A 66 0.84 6.34 -3.38
CA GLY A 66 0.68 6.80 -2.00
C GLY A 66 -0.72 6.57 -1.42
N GLY A 67 -0.89 6.85 -0.13
CA GLY A 67 -2.14 6.66 0.59
C GLY A 67 -2.60 5.20 0.56
N ASN A 68 -3.89 4.98 0.32
CA ASN A 68 -4.46 3.62 0.23
C ASN A 68 -4.17 2.92 -1.09
N THR A 69 -3.66 3.60 -2.12
CA THR A 69 -3.38 3.00 -3.42
C THR A 69 -2.27 1.94 -3.34
N GLY A 70 -1.21 2.19 -2.58
CA GLY A 70 -0.14 1.22 -2.35
C GLY A 70 -0.64 -0.08 -1.72
N PRO A 71 -1.33 -0.04 -0.55
CA PRO A 71 -1.94 -1.22 0.06
C PRO A 71 -2.92 -1.96 -0.86
N PHE A 72 -3.77 -1.26 -1.61
CA PHE A 72 -4.65 -1.89 -2.60
C PHE A 72 -3.87 -2.63 -3.67
N PHE A 73 -2.86 -2.00 -4.24
CA PHE A 73 -1.98 -2.64 -5.22
C PHE A 73 -1.34 -3.91 -4.67
N LEU A 74 -0.81 -3.86 -3.44
CA LEU A 74 -0.18 -5.01 -2.80
C LEU A 74 -1.16 -6.18 -2.64
N ARG A 75 -2.40 -5.91 -2.21
CA ARG A 75 -3.44 -6.93 -2.12
C ARG A 75 -3.78 -7.54 -3.48
N PHE A 76 -3.85 -6.73 -4.52
CA PHE A 76 -4.10 -7.21 -5.89
C PHE A 76 -3.03 -8.18 -6.38
N VAL A 77 -1.77 -7.96 -6.04
CA VAL A 77 -0.65 -8.81 -6.45
C VAL A 77 -0.34 -9.94 -5.45
N GLY A 78 -1.14 -10.08 -4.39
CA GLY A 78 -1.03 -11.17 -3.43
C GLY A 78 -0.01 -10.95 -2.29
N LYS A 79 0.48 -9.72 -2.09
CA LYS A 79 1.31 -9.39 -0.92
C LYS A 79 0.43 -9.10 0.29
N ASP A 80 0.69 -9.80 1.40
CA ASP A 80 -0.07 -9.57 2.65
C ASP A 80 0.18 -8.16 3.20
N THR A 81 -0.90 -7.45 3.48
CA THR A 81 -0.87 -6.10 4.04
C THR A 81 -2.18 -5.81 4.78
N PHE A 82 -2.10 -5.02 5.83
CA PHE A 82 -3.28 -4.37 6.36
C PHE A 82 -3.65 -3.14 5.52
N MET A 83 -4.83 -2.59 5.77
CA MET A 83 -5.32 -1.37 5.15
C MET A 83 -5.85 -0.42 6.21
N LEU A 84 -5.62 0.87 6.02
CA LEU A 84 -6.12 1.92 6.90
C LEU A 84 -7.43 2.51 6.33
N SER A 85 -8.46 1.67 6.21
CA SER A 85 -9.81 2.15 5.94
C SER A 85 -10.34 2.96 7.11
N GLY A 86 -11.39 3.75 6.90
CA GLY A 86 -12.01 4.53 7.97
C GLY A 86 -12.38 3.68 9.19
N ASP A 87 -12.88 2.46 8.97
CA ASP A 87 -13.28 1.58 10.07
C ASP A 87 -12.08 0.95 10.78
N VAL A 88 -11.04 0.58 10.06
CA VAL A 88 -9.78 0.15 10.69
C VAL A 88 -9.19 1.27 11.55
N VAL A 89 -9.19 2.50 11.06
CA VAL A 89 -8.71 3.66 11.84
C VAL A 89 -9.54 3.86 13.10
N LYS A 90 -10.88 3.77 13.03
CA LYS A 90 -11.76 3.83 14.22
C LYS A 90 -11.42 2.74 15.22
N ALA A 91 -11.20 1.50 14.75
CA ALA A 91 -10.82 0.39 15.61
C ALA A 91 -9.46 0.63 16.28
N LEU A 92 -8.46 1.13 15.55
CA LEU A 92 -7.14 1.46 16.10
C LEU A 92 -7.20 2.55 17.17
N ILE A 93 -8.05 3.56 17.00
CA ILE A 93 -8.30 4.60 18.00
C ILE A 93 -8.97 3.99 19.23
N ARG A 94 -10.01 3.17 19.04
CA ARG A 94 -10.71 2.48 20.14
C ARG A 94 -9.78 1.56 20.94
N GLN A 95 -8.83 0.90 20.26
CA GLN A 95 -7.80 0.08 20.91
C GLN A 95 -6.62 0.88 21.48
N LYS A 96 -6.68 2.22 21.40
CA LYS A 96 -5.63 3.13 21.89
C LYS A 96 -4.25 2.91 21.27
N VAL A 97 -4.21 2.39 20.06
CA VAL A 97 -2.97 2.26 19.28
C VAL A 97 -2.54 3.63 18.75
N VAL A 98 -3.52 4.43 18.35
CA VAL A 98 -3.34 5.83 17.92
C VAL A 98 -4.48 6.69 18.45
N ASP A 99 -4.24 8.00 18.59
CA ASP A 99 -5.26 8.95 19.06
C ASP A 99 -6.10 9.53 17.91
N LYS A 100 -5.58 9.50 16.71
CA LYS A 100 -6.19 10.02 15.48
C LYS A 100 -5.71 9.23 14.26
N ALA A 101 -6.24 9.54 13.08
CA ALA A 101 -5.82 8.91 11.84
C ALA A 101 -4.28 8.98 11.68
N PRO A 102 -3.60 7.83 11.50
CA PRO A 102 -2.15 7.78 11.44
C PRO A 102 -1.66 8.33 10.11
N THR A 103 -0.93 9.43 10.13
CA THR A 103 -0.42 10.09 8.93
C THR A 103 1.10 10.24 8.91
N GLY A 104 1.76 10.14 10.04
CA GLY A 104 3.19 10.30 10.14
C GLY A 104 3.93 8.99 10.37
N ARG A 105 5.23 8.99 10.11
CA ARG A 105 6.11 7.82 10.28
C ARG A 105 5.98 7.18 11.66
N LYS A 106 5.96 7.99 12.72
CA LYS A 106 5.83 7.51 14.11
C LYS A 106 4.49 6.80 14.35
N ALA A 107 3.39 7.40 13.88
CA ALA A 107 2.06 6.81 14.03
C ALA A 107 1.91 5.52 13.21
N LEU A 108 2.43 5.49 11.99
CA LEU A 108 2.44 4.28 11.15
C LEU A 108 3.32 3.17 11.75
N ALA A 109 4.43 3.50 12.38
CA ALA A 109 5.26 2.54 13.10
C ALA A 109 4.52 1.91 14.29
N ALA A 110 3.75 2.71 15.04
CA ALA A 110 2.91 2.20 16.13
C ALA A 110 1.83 1.25 15.62
N VAL A 111 1.19 1.57 14.49
CA VAL A 111 0.22 0.69 13.84
C VAL A 111 0.88 -0.62 13.40
N GLN A 112 2.03 -0.55 12.74
CA GLN A 112 2.78 -1.74 12.32
C GLN A 112 3.11 -2.64 13.52
N HIS A 113 3.58 -2.04 14.61
CA HIS A 113 3.90 -2.77 15.83
C HIS A 113 2.68 -3.51 16.40
N ALA A 114 1.52 -2.85 16.45
CA ALA A 114 0.28 -3.46 16.91
C ALA A 114 -0.15 -4.63 16.03
N PHE A 115 -0.10 -4.48 14.70
CA PHE A 115 -0.42 -5.55 13.76
C PHE A 115 0.55 -6.73 13.89
N ASN A 116 1.83 -6.48 14.10
CA ASN A 116 2.83 -7.52 14.31
C ASN A 116 2.54 -8.32 15.59
N ALA A 117 2.17 -7.65 16.68
CA ALA A 117 1.78 -8.30 17.92
C ALA A 117 0.52 -9.18 17.73
N TRP A 118 -0.53 -8.64 17.11
CA TRP A 118 -1.76 -9.40 16.85
C TRP A 118 -1.53 -10.58 15.91
N ARG A 119 -0.66 -10.43 14.93
CA ARG A 119 -0.24 -11.52 14.04
C ARG A 119 0.46 -12.65 14.81
N ALA A 120 1.40 -12.29 15.68
CA ALA A 120 2.11 -13.25 16.51
C ALA A 120 1.17 -14.00 17.48
N GLU A 121 0.19 -13.31 18.08
CA GLU A 121 -0.77 -13.90 19.01
C GLU A 121 -1.82 -14.78 18.31
N SER A 122 -2.33 -14.33 17.15
CA SER A 122 -3.47 -14.97 16.48
C SER A 122 -3.10 -15.98 15.40
N GLY A 123 -1.88 -15.91 14.86
CA GLY A 123 -1.48 -16.67 13.68
C GLY A 123 -2.18 -16.24 12.37
N ARG A 124 -2.94 -15.14 12.40
CA ARG A 124 -3.67 -14.64 11.23
C ARG A 124 -2.81 -13.72 10.38
N THR A 125 -3.18 -13.59 9.11
CA THR A 125 -2.54 -12.65 8.18
C THR A 125 -2.88 -11.20 8.53
N LEU A 126 -2.06 -10.25 8.05
CA LEU A 126 -2.33 -8.82 8.22
C LEU A 126 -3.67 -8.42 7.58
N ALA A 127 -4.00 -9.03 6.43
CA ALA A 127 -5.27 -8.81 5.75
C ALA A 127 -6.47 -9.28 6.58
N GLU A 128 -6.39 -10.46 7.20
CA GLU A 128 -7.44 -11.00 8.07
C GLU A 128 -7.63 -10.15 9.33
N ILE A 129 -6.55 -9.73 9.98
CA ILE A 129 -6.59 -8.84 11.14
C ILE A 129 -7.23 -7.50 10.77
N SER A 130 -6.81 -6.92 9.64
CA SER A 130 -7.38 -5.68 9.12
C SER A 130 -8.89 -5.79 8.90
N ARG A 131 -9.36 -6.90 8.33
CA ARG A 131 -10.79 -7.17 8.14
C ARG A 131 -11.54 -7.34 9.45
N THR A 132 -10.96 -8.08 10.39
CA THR A 132 -11.53 -8.28 11.74
C THR A 132 -11.73 -6.94 12.45
N LEU A 133 -10.71 -6.07 12.41
CA LEU A 133 -10.81 -4.72 12.99
C LEU A 133 -11.92 -3.90 12.31
N ALA A 134 -11.98 -3.92 10.98
CA ALA A 134 -13.02 -3.19 10.25
C ALA A 134 -14.43 -3.65 10.65
N CYS A 135 -14.64 -4.96 10.80
CA CYS A 135 -15.92 -5.52 11.19
C CYS A 135 -16.28 -5.30 12.68
N SER A 136 -15.30 -4.95 13.52
CA SER A 136 -15.52 -4.74 14.96
C SER A 136 -16.15 -3.40 15.33
N VAL A 137 -16.25 -2.47 14.39
CA VAL A 137 -16.73 -1.08 14.59
C VAL A 137 -17.95 -0.73 13.74
N GLY A 138 -18.47 -1.69 13.01
CA GLY A 138 -19.68 -1.58 12.18
C GLY A 138 -20.97 -1.49 12.97
#